data_aa241b0198114b6319a3775198eec1d9
#
_entry.id   aa241b0198114b6319a3775198eec1d9
#
_cell.length_a   1.000
_cell.length_b   1.000
_cell.length_c   1.000
_cell.angle_alpha   90.00
_cell.angle_beta   90.00
_cell.angle_gamma   90.00
#
_symmetry.space_group_name_H-M   'P 1'
#
loop_
_entity.id
_entity.type
_entity.pdbx_description
1 polymer ?
#
loop_
_entity_poly.entity_id
_entity_poly.type
_entity_poly.pdbx_seq_one_letter_code
_entity_poly.pdbx_strand_id
1 'polypeptide(L)'
;MPVALAVVLAGVAGACVGLWLALKSRTRLGQARRAWSQEIERVRATAMREGQIQRVQAEVTAREEALIMRGEAEAGMRAREIQLAEQEAALVGRKVLHDDEARARDEFREVLALREVPLGELEREKHRFDAEMALSRVQWRGELERAAGMSAAGATRALVDNEIEEARTLADELLRNASDGASAAEVARAAKRLMGISAGRMTDHFYSERAQSIIPLPEGRGDRPVITAADLALVEGVAGVTLAFTEEGDAIHLEGLDGVGREVARRCVGRLLRRPGLKGEAFAKAAAEVASEVEREILDFGQRGFTLLKLNRSHPEIVNLVGRLRFRTSYSQNQWEHSVEAGFLCGMLAAELGMDVKIARRAALLHDIGKALTHELDGSHAVIGADYARRLGESEVVANAIGAHHTDEPFGSAYAHLVAAADAMSGGRPGSRRQTEDNHMAKLAVSYTHLTLPTNREV
;
A
#
# COMPACT_ATOMS: atom_id res chain seq x y z
N MET A 1 -67.40 -131.45 -1.74
CA MET A 1 -66.05 -131.08 -1.06
C MET A 1 -65.01 -130.34 -1.88
N PRO A 2 -65.15 -130.01 -3.18
CA PRO A 2 -64.06 -129.28 -3.86
C PRO A 2 -64.12 -127.75 -3.73
N VAL A 3 -65.31 -127.15 -3.46
CA VAL A 3 -65.42 -125.63 -3.38
C VAL A 3 -64.78 -125.03 -2.12
N ALA A 4 -64.85 -125.77 -0.97
CA ALA A 4 -64.24 -125.30 0.30
C ALA A 4 -62.66 -125.29 0.26
N LEU A 5 -62.08 -126.25 -0.47
CA LEU A 5 -60.61 -126.24 -0.65
C LEU A 5 -60.08 -125.15 -1.54
N ALA A 6 -60.88 -124.74 -2.61
CA ALA A 6 -60.49 -123.67 -3.49
C ALA A 6 -60.57 -122.30 -2.79
N VAL A 7 -61.53 -122.08 -1.90
CA VAL A 7 -61.66 -120.82 -1.11
C VAL A 7 -60.54 -120.66 -0.10
N VAL A 8 -60.15 -121.80 0.56
CA VAL A 8 -59.03 -121.79 1.47
C VAL A 8 -57.69 -121.55 0.77
N LEU A 9 -57.49 -122.19 -0.40
CA LEU A 9 -56.27 -121.94 -1.19
C LEU A 9 -56.23 -120.51 -1.76
N ALA A 10 -57.32 -119.97 -2.19
CA ALA A 10 -57.37 -118.52 -2.62
C ALA A 10 -57.11 -117.61 -1.44
N GLY A 11 -57.63 -117.89 -0.26
CA GLY A 11 -57.41 -117.11 0.95
C GLY A 11 -55.91 -117.18 1.38
N VAL A 12 -55.30 -118.33 1.32
CA VAL A 12 -53.86 -118.52 1.61
C VAL A 12 -52.96 -117.81 0.56
N ALA A 13 -53.33 -117.91 -0.72
CA ALA A 13 -52.61 -117.23 -1.78
C ALA A 13 -52.74 -115.70 -1.63
N GLY A 14 -53.93 -115.14 -1.29
CA GLY A 14 -54.19 -113.73 -1.02
C GLY A 14 -53.38 -113.24 0.18
N ALA A 15 -53.34 -114.06 1.27
CA ALA A 15 -52.49 -113.76 2.45
C ALA A 15 -50.98 -113.77 2.15
N CYS A 16 -50.52 -114.71 1.34
CA CYS A 16 -49.16 -114.80 0.89
C CYS A 16 -48.74 -113.60 0.01
N VAL A 17 -49.61 -113.16 -0.95
CA VAL A 17 -49.40 -111.98 -1.78
C VAL A 17 -49.42 -110.69 -0.94
N GLY A 18 -50.37 -110.58 0.01
CA GLY A 18 -50.44 -109.47 0.95
C GLY A 18 -49.14 -109.38 1.84
N LEU A 19 -48.71 -110.60 2.40
CA LEU A 19 -47.49 -110.62 3.15
C LEU A 19 -46.26 -110.32 2.32
N TRP A 20 -46.21 -110.80 1.07
CA TRP A 20 -45.11 -110.47 0.14
C TRP A 20 -45.12 -109.00 -0.24
N LEU A 21 -46.26 -108.36 -0.51
CA LEU A 21 -46.35 -106.93 -0.77
C LEU A 21 -45.96 -106.11 0.48
N ALA A 22 -46.38 -106.50 1.67
CA ALA A 22 -46.01 -105.88 2.92
C ALA A 22 -44.53 -106.00 3.21
N LEU A 23 -43.93 -107.16 2.95
CA LEU A 23 -42.48 -107.32 3.05
C LEU A 23 -41.66 -106.49 2.03
N LYS A 24 -42.19 -106.49 0.75
CA LYS A 24 -41.56 -105.69 -0.31
C LYS A 24 -41.71 -104.18 -0.06
N SER A 25 -42.85 -103.77 0.52
CA SER A 25 -43.01 -102.36 0.91
C SER A 25 -42.10 -101.99 2.09
N ARG A 26 -41.93 -102.87 3.09
CA ARG A 26 -41.00 -102.71 4.22
C ARG A 26 -39.55 -102.59 3.74
N THR A 27 -39.15 -103.44 2.79
CA THR A 27 -37.79 -103.43 2.25
C THR A 27 -37.52 -102.16 1.45
N ARG A 28 -38.50 -101.71 0.61
CA ARG A 28 -38.45 -100.45 -0.10
C ARG A 28 -38.39 -99.25 0.86
N LEU A 29 -39.24 -99.24 1.90
CA LEU A 29 -39.21 -98.21 2.93
C LEU A 29 -37.87 -98.15 3.67
N GLY A 30 -37.29 -99.35 4.00
CA GLY A 30 -35.98 -99.47 4.62
C GLY A 30 -34.85 -98.99 3.72
N GLN A 31 -34.93 -99.31 2.41
CA GLN A 31 -33.97 -98.76 1.44
C GLN A 31 -34.07 -97.24 1.28
N ALA A 32 -35.31 -96.72 1.12
CA ALA A 32 -35.54 -95.26 1.05
C ALA A 32 -35.05 -94.55 2.30
N ARG A 33 -35.33 -95.12 3.47
CA ARG A 33 -34.86 -94.54 4.75
C ARG A 33 -33.32 -94.50 4.86
N ARG A 34 -32.63 -95.57 4.40
CA ARG A 34 -31.18 -95.59 4.34
C ARG A 34 -30.61 -94.53 3.32
N ALA A 35 -31.24 -94.45 2.13
CA ALA A 35 -30.86 -93.48 1.12
C ALA A 35 -31.02 -92.05 1.64
N TRP A 36 -32.15 -91.73 2.29
CA TRP A 36 -32.36 -90.46 2.93
C TRP A 36 -31.36 -90.17 4.05
N SER A 37 -31.05 -91.12 4.91
CA SER A 37 -30.05 -90.98 5.95
C SER A 37 -28.65 -90.69 5.37
N GLN A 38 -28.32 -91.41 4.28
CA GLN A 38 -27.02 -91.17 3.60
C GLN A 38 -26.98 -89.77 2.93
N GLU A 39 -28.11 -89.35 2.36
CA GLU A 39 -28.20 -88.02 1.75
C GLU A 39 -28.12 -86.91 2.81
N ILE A 40 -28.81 -87.10 3.95
CA ILE A 40 -28.72 -86.16 5.08
C ILE A 40 -27.27 -86.04 5.58
N GLU A 41 -26.55 -87.17 5.73
CA GLU A 41 -25.16 -87.15 6.13
C GLU A 41 -24.25 -86.50 5.08
N ARG A 42 -24.52 -86.66 3.77
CA ARG A 42 -23.80 -85.97 2.71
C ARG A 42 -24.04 -84.49 2.77
N VAL A 43 -25.28 -84.02 2.84
CA VAL A 43 -25.64 -82.61 2.95
C VAL A 43 -25.00 -82.00 4.19
N ARG A 44 -25.07 -82.69 5.31
CA ARG A 44 -24.45 -82.28 6.57
C ARG A 44 -22.92 -82.10 6.46
N ALA A 45 -22.26 -83.09 5.83
CA ALA A 45 -20.81 -83.10 5.63
C ALA A 45 -20.41 -81.98 4.66
N THR A 46 -21.21 -81.70 3.62
CA THR A 46 -20.98 -80.60 2.68
C THR A 46 -21.18 -79.26 3.38
N ALA A 47 -22.27 -79.04 4.10
CA ALA A 47 -22.52 -77.81 4.87
C ALA A 47 -21.43 -77.58 5.93
N MET A 48 -20.93 -78.61 6.61
CA MET A 48 -19.81 -78.48 7.54
C MET A 48 -18.52 -78.05 6.82
N ARG A 49 -18.21 -78.61 5.65
CA ARG A 49 -17.02 -78.22 4.86
C ARG A 49 -17.15 -76.81 4.36
N GLU A 50 -18.30 -76.44 3.81
CA GLU A 50 -18.57 -75.04 3.35
C GLU A 50 -18.47 -74.03 4.50
N GLY A 51 -19.06 -74.33 5.67
CA GLY A 51 -18.95 -73.51 6.85
C GLY A 51 -17.48 -73.37 7.36
N GLN A 52 -16.70 -74.46 7.21
CA GLN A 52 -15.29 -74.44 7.58
C GLN A 52 -14.44 -73.63 6.61
N ILE A 53 -14.72 -73.73 5.31
CA ILE A 53 -14.10 -72.86 4.25
C ILE A 53 -14.43 -71.42 4.48
N GLN A 54 -15.70 -71.05 4.70
CA GLN A 54 -16.13 -69.72 4.98
C GLN A 54 -15.46 -69.11 6.24
N ARG A 55 -15.33 -69.90 7.30
CA ARG A 55 -14.60 -69.49 8.51
C ARG A 55 -13.13 -69.19 8.22
N VAL A 56 -12.46 -70.07 7.49
CA VAL A 56 -11.04 -69.85 7.13
C VAL A 56 -10.90 -68.64 6.21
N GLN A 57 -11.78 -68.48 5.23
CA GLN A 57 -11.79 -67.31 4.38
C GLN A 57 -12.00 -66.04 5.17
N ALA A 58 -13.00 -65.99 6.08
CA ALA A 58 -13.24 -64.83 6.92
C ALA A 58 -12.04 -64.48 7.83
N GLU A 59 -11.38 -65.54 8.37
CA GLU A 59 -10.21 -65.35 9.19
C GLU A 59 -8.99 -64.80 8.41
N VAL A 60 -8.78 -65.28 7.17
CA VAL A 60 -7.75 -64.80 6.27
C VAL A 60 -8.02 -63.34 5.91
N THR A 61 -9.27 -63.02 5.47
CA THR A 61 -9.65 -61.64 5.12
C THR A 61 -9.47 -60.70 6.31
N ALA A 62 -9.92 -61.11 7.50
CA ALA A 62 -9.75 -60.27 8.70
C ALA A 62 -8.27 -60.05 9.05
N ARG A 63 -7.41 -61.04 8.83
CA ARG A 63 -5.95 -60.89 9.02
C ARG A 63 -5.33 -59.96 7.98
N GLU A 64 -5.74 -60.06 6.72
CA GLU A 64 -5.28 -59.20 5.65
C GLU A 64 -5.68 -57.74 5.92
N GLU A 65 -6.95 -57.50 6.28
CA GLU A 65 -7.44 -56.16 6.66
C GLU A 65 -6.67 -55.58 7.86
N ALA A 66 -6.45 -56.40 8.88
CA ALA A 66 -5.68 -55.99 10.06
C ALA A 66 -4.21 -55.63 9.71
N LEU A 67 -3.59 -56.35 8.77
CA LEU A 67 -2.24 -56.06 8.30
C LEU A 67 -2.20 -54.76 7.48
N ILE A 68 -3.19 -54.52 6.63
CA ILE A 68 -3.30 -53.28 5.88
C ILE A 68 -3.49 -52.08 6.83
N MET A 69 -4.44 -52.15 7.75
CA MET A 69 -4.68 -51.09 8.74
C MET A 69 -3.44 -50.81 9.60
N ARG A 70 -2.71 -51.86 9.99
CA ARG A 70 -1.46 -51.69 10.73
C ARG A 70 -0.38 -51.02 9.89
N GLY A 71 -0.25 -51.39 8.61
CA GLY A 71 0.69 -50.76 7.68
C GLY A 71 0.38 -49.27 7.47
N GLU A 72 -0.90 -48.91 7.30
CA GLU A 72 -1.34 -47.54 7.18
C GLU A 72 -1.09 -46.70 8.45
N ALA A 73 -1.37 -47.31 9.61
CA ALA A 73 -1.10 -46.67 10.90
C ALA A 73 0.40 -46.41 11.11
N GLU A 74 1.24 -47.40 10.81
CA GLU A 74 2.71 -47.26 10.92
C GLU A 74 3.26 -46.24 9.91
N ALA A 75 2.72 -46.19 8.70
CA ALA A 75 3.07 -45.15 7.71
C ALA A 75 2.64 -43.75 8.17
N GLY A 76 1.44 -43.60 8.72
CA GLY A 76 0.95 -42.37 9.30
C GLY A 76 1.78 -41.89 10.49
N MET A 77 2.21 -42.82 11.36
CA MET A 77 3.11 -42.46 12.48
C MET A 77 4.46 -41.97 11.99
N ARG A 78 5.08 -42.67 11.02
CA ARG A 78 6.36 -42.24 10.42
C ARG A 78 6.27 -40.87 9.75
N ALA A 79 5.20 -40.62 9.01
CA ALA A 79 4.97 -39.28 8.41
C ALA A 79 4.87 -38.20 9.47
N ARG A 80 4.21 -38.49 10.60
CA ARG A 80 4.07 -37.57 11.71
C ARG A 80 5.39 -37.29 12.45
N GLU A 81 6.21 -38.32 12.61
CA GLU A 81 7.56 -38.21 13.20
C GLU A 81 8.46 -37.31 12.33
N ILE A 82 8.43 -37.49 11.00
CA ILE A 82 9.17 -36.61 10.07
C ILE A 82 8.69 -35.18 10.18
N GLN A 83 7.39 -34.94 10.18
CA GLN A 83 6.81 -33.62 10.32
C GLN A 83 7.19 -32.95 11.65
N LEU A 84 7.20 -33.69 12.74
CA LEU A 84 7.64 -33.17 14.05
C LEU A 84 9.12 -32.81 14.04
N ALA A 85 9.97 -33.68 13.48
CA ALA A 85 11.40 -33.38 13.37
C ALA A 85 11.68 -32.10 12.51
N GLU A 86 10.95 -31.91 11.42
CA GLU A 86 11.03 -30.68 10.62
C GLU A 86 10.58 -29.45 11.40
N GLN A 87 9.50 -29.55 12.18
CA GLN A 87 9.03 -28.47 13.03
C GLN A 87 10.03 -28.13 14.15
N GLU A 88 10.62 -29.13 14.77
CA GLU A 88 11.66 -28.92 15.78
C GLU A 88 12.90 -28.28 15.21
N ALA A 89 13.36 -28.70 14.03
CA ALA A 89 14.49 -28.06 13.34
C ALA A 89 14.18 -26.60 12.97
N ALA A 90 12.96 -26.31 12.50
CA ALA A 90 12.53 -24.95 12.21
C ALA A 90 12.43 -24.05 13.47
N LEU A 91 12.03 -24.62 14.62
CA LEU A 91 11.99 -23.92 15.90
C LEU A 91 13.40 -23.60 16.42
N VAL A 92 14.33 -24.56 16.31
CA VAL A 92 15.74 -24.36 16.67
C VAL A 92 16.34 -23.24 15.82
N GLY A 93 16.11 -23.26 14.50
CA GLY A 93 16.57 -22.20 13.61
C GLY A 93 16.02 -20.81 13.98
N ARG A 94 14.72 -20.73 14.30
CA ARG A 94 14.09 -19.46 14.75
C ARG A 94 14.67 -18.98 16.09
N LYS A 95 14.95 -19.90 16.99
CA LYS A 95 15.56 -19.56 18.28
C LYS A 95 16.95 -18.96 18.10
N VAL A 96 17.79 -19.56 17.25
CA VAL A 96 19.12 -19.00 16.95
C VAL A 96 19.03 -17.60 16.37
N LEU A 97 18.15 -17.39 15.39
CA LEU A 97 17.93 -16.06 14.81
C LEU A 97 17.46 -15.03 15.85
N HIS A 98 16.55 -15.41 16.72
CA HIS A 98 16.05 -14.55 17.79
C HIS A 98 17.14 -14.19 18.81
N ASP A 99 18.01 -15.18 19.17
CA ASP A 99 19.11 -14.95 20.08
C ASP A 99 20.19 -14.05 19.44
N ASP A 100 20.41 -14.16 18.12
CA ASP A 100 21.31 -13.27 17.38
C ASP A 100 20.75 -11.83 17.30
N GLU A 101 19.44 -11.70 17.01
CA GLU A 101 18.77 -10.39 17.03
C GLU A 101 18.76 -9.76 18.43
N ALA A 102 18.63 -10.56 19.48
CA ALA A 102 18.71 -10.07 20.85
C ALA A 102 20.11 -9.53 21.17
N ARG A 103 21.17 -10.26 20.79
CA ARG A 103 22.56 -9.80 20.93
C ARG A 103 22.82 -8.51 20.17
N ALA A 104 22.40 -8.44 18.90
CA ALA A 104 22.56 -7.24 18.09
C ALA A 104 21.82 -6.03 18.67
N ARG A 105 20.64 -6.24 19.28
CA ARG A 105 19.92 -5.17 19.98
C ARG A 105 20.64 -4.70 21.24
N ASP A 106 21.23 -5.61 21.98
CA ASP A 106 21.94 -5.25 23.21
C ASP A 106 23.23 -4.50 22.87
N GLU A 107 23.99 -4.93 21.85
CA GLU A 107 25.14 -4.20 21.32
C GLU A 107 24.75 -2.80 20.83
N PHE A 108 23.63 -2.68 20.13
CA PHE A 108 23.12 -1.40 19.66
C PHE A 108 22.70 -0.48 20.82
N ARG A 109 22.11 -1.05 21.88
CA ARG A 109 21.77 -0.30 23.11
C ARG A 109 23.02 0.23 23.82
N GLU A 110 24.09 -0.57 23.88
CA GLU A 110 25.37 -0.08 24.44
C GLU A 110 25.94 1.08 23.62
N VAL A 111 25.90 0.98 22.29
CA VAL A 111 26.35 2.08 21.41
C VAL A 111 25.48 3.33 21.58
N LEU A 112 24.16 3.16 21.74
CA LEU A 112 23.26 4.28 22.02
C LEU A 112 23.56 4.91 23.38
N ALA A 113 23.72 4.12 24.43
CA ALA A 113 24.04 4.62 25.77
C ALA A 113 25.36 5.40 25.80
N LEU A 114 26.36 4.94 25.04
CA LEU A 114 27.64 5.68 24.88
C LEU A 114 27.48 7.01 24.14
N ARG A 115 26.43 7.17 23.31
CA ARG A 115 26.12 8.42 22.60
C ARG A 115 25.17 9.34 23.37
N GLU A 116 24.35 8.81 24.25
CA GLU A 116 23.41 9.61 25.05
C GLU A 116 24.12 10.54 26.03
N VAL A 117 25.23 10.11 26.62
CA VAL A 117 26.00 10.93 27.56
C VAL A 117 26.54 12.20 26.89
N PRO A 118 27.29 12.13 25.78
CA PRO A 118 27.77 13.32 25.09
C PRO A 118 26.62 14.16 24.48
N LEU A 119 25.53 13.55 24.03
CA LEU A 119 24.34 14.31 23.60
C LEU A 119 23.71 15.12 24.73
N GLY A 120 23.56 14.53 25.90
CA GLY A 120 23.04 15.23 27.07
C GLY A 120 23.97 16.35 27.58
N GLU A 121 25.29 16.24 27.33
CA GLU A 121 26.22 17.32 27.59
C GLU A 121 26.11 18.44 26.56
N LEU A 122 26.00 18.10 25.29
CA LEU A 122 25.80 19.06 24.20
C LEU A 122 24.48 19.82 24.32
N GLU A 123 23.42 19.14 24.73
CA GLU A 123 22.11 19.78 25.00
C GLU A 123 22.20 20.78 26.17
N ARG A 124 22.89 20.42 27.24
CA ARG A 124 23.13 21.33 28.36
C ARG A 124 23.99 22.54 27.97
N GLU A 125 25.01 22.33 27.11
CA GLU A 125 25.82 23.38 26.58
C GLU A 125 25.04 24.30 25.64
N LYS A 126 24.22 23.70 24.77
CA LYS A 126 23.27 24.44 23.90
C LYS A 126 22.31 25.29 24.73
N HIS A 127 21.69 24.74 25.77
CA HIS A 127 20.78 25.50 26.63
C HIS A 127 21.48 26.67 27.35
N ARG A 128 22.73 26.47 27.78
CA ARG A 128 23.53 27.58 28.35
C ARG A 128 23.79 28.65 27.29
N PHE A 129 24.20 28.26 26.10
CA PHE A 129 24.47 29.19 25.01
C PHE A 129 23.21 29.93 24.58
N ASP A 130 22.07 29.22 24.45
CA ASP A 130 20.77 29.84 24.15
C ASP A 130 20.36 30.87 25.21
N ALA A 131 20.60 30.59 26.47
CA ALA A 131 20.35 31.51 27.57
C ALA A 131 21.29 32.74 27.53
N GLU A 132 22.57 32.55 27.30
CA GLU A 132 23.52 33.63 27.12
C GLU A 132 23.19 34.51 25.90
N MET A 133 22.82 33.87 24.79
CA MET A 133 22.34 34.59 23.59
C MET A 133 21.06 35.37 23.83
N ALA A 134 20.13 34.81 24.61
CA ALA A 134 18.89 35.52 24.98
C ALA A 134 19.18 36.76 25.83
N LEU A 135 20.07 36.65 26.81
CA LEU A 135 20.53 37.77 27.63
C LEU A 135 21.24 38.85 26.79
N SER A 136 22.15 38.42 25.92
CA SER A 136 22.88 39.31 25.00
C SER A 136 21.91 40.05 24.09
N ARG A 137 20.90 39.35 23.51
CA ARG A 137 19.88 39.99 22.68
C ARG A 137 19.05 41.03 23.44
N VAL A 138 18.74 40.78 24.71
CA VAL A 138 18.01 41.76 25.56
C VAL A 138 18.89 43.00 25.82
N GLN A 139 20.18 42.81 26.12
CA GLN A 139 21.13 43.89 26.33
C GLN A 139 21.29 44.74 25.06
N TRP A 140 21.59 44.08 23.93
CA TRP A 140 21.73 44.76 22.63
C TRP A 140 20.46 45.47 22.23
N ARG A 141 19.29 44.89 22.45
CA ARG A 141 18.01 45.55 22.20
C ARG A 141 17.87 46.79 23.04
N GLY A 142 18.17 46.75 24.33
CA GLY A 142 18.11 47.88 25.22
C GLY A 142 19.10 49.00 24.84
N GLU A 143 20.29 48.64 24.31
CA GLU A 143 21.25 49.61 23.79
C GLU A 143 20.77 50.28 22.49
N LEU A 144 20.21 49.46 21.57
CA LEU A 144 19.64 49.95 20.32
C LEU A 144 18.44 50.87 20.59
N GLU A 145 17.54 50.48 21.50
CA GLU A 145 16.39 51.31 21.90
C GLU A 145 16.80 52.64 22.50
N ARG A 146 17.88 52.64 23.32
CA ARG A 146 18.45 53.89 23.88
C ARG A 146 19.09 54.75 22.80
N ALA A 147 19.85 54.17 21.89
CA ALA A 147 20.50 54.86 20.81
C ALA A 147 19.51 55.42 19.78
N ALA A 148 18.44 54.67 19.47
CA ALA A 148 17.39 55.04 18.54
C ALA A 148 16.35 56.02 19.14
N GLY A 149 16.30 56.16 20.47
CA GLY A 149 15.27 56.97 21.17
C GLY A 149 13.84 56.41 21.03
N MET A 150 13.71 55.12 20.62
CA MET A 150 12.42 54.45 20.47
C MET A 150 12.50 52.96 20.86
N SER A 151 11.39 52.40 21.33
CA SER A 151 11.31 51.00 21.64
C SER A 151 11.32 50.11 20.38
N ALA A 152 11.77 48.87 20.49
CA ALA A 152 11.76 47.90 19.40
C ALA A 152 10.34 47.71 18.83
N ALA A 153 9.32 47.71 19.69
CA ALA A 153 7.92 47.64 19.26
C ALA A 153 7.50 48.93 18.49
N GLY A 154 8.00 50.08 18.90
CA GLY A 154 7.78 51.33 18.20
C GLY A 154 8.47 51.36 16.83
N ALA A 155 9.73 50.91 16.77
CA ALA A 155 10.47 50.78 15.52
C ALA A 155 9.83 49.79 14.55
N THR A 156 9.41 48.61 15.07
CA THR A 156 8.69 47.60 14.24
C THR A 156 7.38 48.16 13.72
N ARG A 157 6.61 48.90 14.55
CA ARG A 157 5.37 49.54 14.12
C ARG A 157 5.61 50.59 13.05
N ALA A 158 6.58 51.49 13.25
CA ALA A 158 6.95 52.53 12.29
C ALA A 158 7.43 51.90 10.96
N LEU A 159 8.18 50.80 11.01
CA LEU A 159 8.63 50.08 9.82
C LEU A 159 7.47 49.40 9.09
N VAL A 160 6.56 48.75 9.84
CA VAL A 160 5.36 48.14 9.26
C VAL A 160 4.42 49.23 8.65
N ASP A 161 4.22 50.34 9.34
CA ASP A 161 3.38 51.44 8.84
C ASP A 161 4.01 52.05 7.58
N ASN A 162 5.33 52.24 7.54
CA ASN A 162 6.04 52.72 6.38
C ASN A 162 5.98 51.71 5.20
N GLU A 163 6.18 50.44 5.45
CA GLU A 163 6.06 49.37 4.43
C GLU A 163 4.63 49.25 3.89
N ILE A 164 3.62 49.45 4.74
CA ILE A 164 2.21 49.48 4.33
C ILE A 164 1.93 50.70 3.46
N GLU A 165 2.46 51.84 3.82
CA GLU A 165 2.27 53.08 3.06
C GLU A 165 3.02 53.03 1.72
N GLU A 166 4.25 52.51 1.68
CA GLU A 166 4.97 52.25 0.44
C GLU A 166 4.25 51.24 -0.45
N ALA A 167 3.70 50.16 0.13
CA ALA A 167 2.92 49.18 -0.62
C ALA A 167 1.63 49.74 -1.17
N ARG A 168 0.93 50.63 -0.41
CA ARG A 168 -0.26 51.34 -0.88
C ARG A 168 0.08 52.30 -2.02
N THR A 169 1.14 53.10 -1.83
CA THR A 169 1.60 54.04 -2.85
C THR A 169 1.97 53.31 -4.15
N LEU A 170 2.68 52.18 -4.02
CA LEU A 170 3.04 51.32 -5.16
C LEU A 170 1.81 50.69 -5.82
N ALA A 171 0.83 50.22 -5.03
CA ALA A 171 -0.42 49.68 -5.55
C ALA A 171 -1.26 50.74 -6.27
N ASP A 172 -1.33 51.97 -5.72
CA ASP A 172 -2.01 53.10 -6.34
C ASP A 172 -1.29 53.59 -7.62
N GLU A 173 0.04 53.55 -7.65
CA GLU A 173 0.83 53.80 -8.86
C GLU A 173 0.61 52.70 -9.91
N LEU A 174 0.57 51.45 -9.51
CA LEU A 174 0.28 50.32 -10.42
C LEU A 174 -1.12 50.38 -10.98
N LEU A 175 -2.12 50.76 -10.17
CA LEU A 175 -3.49 50.95 -10.61
C LEU A 175 -3.61 52.14 -11.55
N ARG A 176 -2.95 53.26 -11.26
CA ARG A 176 -2.89 54.44 -12.17
C ARG A 176 -2.16 54.11 -13.46
N ASN A 177 -1.01 53.44 -13.35
CA ASN A 177 -0.20 53.06 -14.51
C ASN A 177 -0.83 51.94 -15.35
N ALA A 178 -1.65 51.08 -14.77
CA ALA A 178 -2.47 50.10 -15.52
C ALA A 178 -3.59 50.79 -16.32
N SER A 179 -4.10 51.95 -15.83
CA SER A 179 -5.04 52.80 -16.58
C SER A 179 -4.35 53.71 -17.60
N ASP A 180 -3.07 54.07 -17.38
CA ASP A 180 -2.36 55.13 -18.17
C ASP A 180 -1.21 54.58 -19.06
N GLY A 181 -1.10 53.26 -19.26
CA GLY A 181 -0.15 52.66 -20.21
C GLY A 181 1.27 52.46 -19.71
N ALA A 182 1.43 52.03 -18.44
CA ALA A 182 2.72 51.67 -17.86
C ALA A 182 3.51 50.64 -18.69
N SER A 183 4.81 50.82 -18.75
CA SER A 183 5.68 49.88 -19.47
C SER A 183 5.64 48.51 -18.81
N ALA A 184 5.62 47.46 -19.62
CA ALA A 184 5.66 46.07 -19.16
C ALA A 184 6.82 45.78 -18.16
N ALA A 185 7.90 46.57 -18.22
CA ALA A 185 9.05 46.47 -17.35
C ALA A 185 8.78 46.94 -15.89
N GLU A 186 7.94 47.96 -15.71
CA GLU A 186 7.57 48.48 -14.38
C GLU A 186 6.59 47.55 -13.67
N VAL A 187 5.61 47.03 -14.39
CA VAL A 187 4.69 46.02 -13.91
C VAL A 187 5.46 44.75 -13.51
N ALA A 188 6.44 44.33 -14.34
CA ALA A 188 7.27 43.15 -14.02
C ALA A 188 8.15 43.33 -12.78
N ARG A 189 8.68 44.55 -12.53
CA ARG A 189 9.46 44.84 -11.30
C ARG A 189 8.60 44.78 -10.05
N ALA A 190 7.41 45.35 -10.08
CA ALA A 190 6.47 45.35 -8.96
C ALA A 190 5.98 43.93 -8.65
N ALA A 191 5.65 43.11 -9.68
CA ALA A 191 5.30 41.71 -9.51
C ALA A 191 6.45 40.88 -8.89
N LYS A 192 7.70 41.07 -9.34
CA LYS A 192 8.87 40.42 -8.76
C LYS A 192 9.07 40.75 -7.28
N ARG A 193 8.87 42.01 -6.89
CA ARG A 193 8.95 42.45 -5.49
C ARG A 193 7.90 41.76 -4.62
N LEU A 194 6.65 41.73 -5.10
CA LEU A 194 5.54 41.07 -4.40
C LEU A 194 5.79 39.56 -4.21
N MET A 195 6.28 38.88 -5.25
CA MET A 195 6.66 37.49 -5.20
C MET A 195 7.81 37.25 -4.20
N GLY A 196 8.81 38.16 -4.17
CA GLY A 196 9.92 38.10 -3.22
C GLY A 196 9.49 38.21 -1.76
N ILE A 197 8.56 39.12 -1.45
CA ILE A 197 7.98 39.30 -0.12
C ILE A 197 7.22 38.03 0.30
N SER A 198 6.38 37.50 -0.58
CA SER A 198 5.59 36.28 -0.31
C SER A 198 6.48 35.07 -0.11
N ALA A 199 7.53 34.89 -0.91
CA ALA A 199 8.49 33.81 -0.76
C ALA A 199 9.31 33.94 0.54
N GLY A 200 9.69 35.15 0.94
CA GLY A 200 10.43 35.41 2.18
C GLY A 200 9.64 35.13 3.46
N ARG A 201 8.31 35.12 3.39
CA ARG A 201 7.41 34.81 4.52
C ARG A 201 7.18 33.30 4.70
N MET A 202 7.62 32.49 3.75
CA MET A 202 7.45 31.05 3.81
C MET A 202 8.57 30.42 4.62
N THR A 203 8.23 29.91 5.79
CA THR A 203 9.19 29.34 6.76
C THR A 203 9.28 27.82 6.70
N ASP A 204 8.32 27.15 6.07
CA ASP A 204 8.28 25.71 6.00
C ASP A 204 9.17 25.18 4.88
N HIS A 205 10.02 24.21 5.21
CA HIS A 205 10.89 23.54 4.25
C HIS A 205 10.22 22.25 3.77
N PHE A 206 9.84 22.21 2.50
CA PHE A 206 9.42 20.98 1.84
C PHE A 206 10.64 20.29 1.23
N TYR A 207 10.84 19.03 1.58
CA TYR A 207 11.96 18.25 1.09
C TYR A 207 11.69 17.74 -0.33
N SER A 208 12.74 17.71 -1.15
CA SER A 208 12.69 17.06 -2.47
C SER A 208 12.51 15.55 -2.27
N GLU A 209 11.44 14.98 -2.77
CA GLU A 209 11.15 13.55 -2.74
C GLU A 209 11.49 12.94 -4.11
N ARG A 210 12.31 11.89 -4.12
CA ARG A 210 12.57 11.14 -5.35
C ARG A 210 11.46 10.10 -5.54
N ALA A 211 10.92 10.04 -6.76
CA ALA A 211 10.05 8.93 -7.12
C ALA A 211 10.85 7.63 -6.97
N GLN A 212 10.47 6.79 -6.01
CA GLN A 212 11.11 5.49 -5.80
C GLN A 212 10.58 4.54 -6.87
N SER A 213 11.22 4.55 -8.03
CA SER A 213 10.96 3.58 -9.11
C SER A 213 11.76 2.29 -8.96
N ILE A 214 12.59 2.19 -7.91
CA ILE A 214 13.48 1.06 -7.67
C ILE A 214 13.29 0.58 -6.24
N ILE A 215 13.07 -0.71 -6.08
CA ILE A 215 13.02 -1.37 -4.77
C ILE A 215 14.31 -2.21 -4.64
N PRO A 216 15.24 -1.85 -3.76
CA PRO A 216 16.43 -2.65 -3.53
C PRO A 216 16.05 -4.00 -2.91
N LEU A 217 16.64 -5.06 -3.39
CA LEU A 217 16.50 -6.39 -2.81
C LEU A 217 17.61 -6.62 -1.78
N PRO A 218 17.30 -7.25 -0.64
CA PRO A 218 18.33 -7.67 0.30
C PRO A 218 19.23 -8.71 -0.37
N GLU A 219 20.53 -8.66 -0.10
CA GLU A 219 21.47 -9.68 -0.56
C GLU A 219 20.97 -11.07 -0.17
N GLY A 220 20.81 -11.93 -1.18
CA GLY A 220 20.26 -13.27 -1.00
C GLY A 220 21.17 -14.10 -0.10
N ARG A 221 20.63 -14.73 0.93
CA ARG A 221 21.33 -15.75 1.70
C ARG A 221 21.21 -17.10 0.97
N GLY A 222 22.19 -17.43 0.12
CA GLY A 222 22.28 -18.69 -0.62
C GLY A 222 21.66 -18.66 -2.02
N ASP A 223 21.63 -19.81 -2.70
CA ASP A 223 21.26 -19.98 -4.12
C ASP A 223 19.76 -19.75 -4.45
N ARG A 224 18.93 -19.33 -3.49
CA ARG A 224 17.50 -19.10 -3.73
C ARG A 224 17.19 -17.60 -3.81
N PRO A 225 16.60 -17.13 -4.91
CA PRO A 225 16.13 -15.76 -5.00
C PRO A 225 15.04 -15.52 -3.94
N VAL A 226 15.14 -14.40 -3.23
CA VAL A 226 14.19 -14.01 -2.17
C VAL A 226 12.79 -13.74 -2.73
N ILE A 227 12.73 -13.30 -3.99
CA ILE A 227 11.52 -13.05 -4.79
C ILE A 227 11.74 -13.65 -6.18
N THR A 228 10.71 -14.27 -6.73
CA THR A 228 10.72 -14.88 -8.06
C THR A 228 9.93 -14.05 -9.07
N ALA A 229 10.13 -14.28 -10.37
CA ALA A 229 9.30 -13.66 -11.41
C ALA A 229 7.80 -13.99 -11.26
N ALA A 230 7.47 -15.17 -10.72
CA ALA A 230 6.09 -15.55 -10.43
C ALA A 230 5.49 -14.69 -9.29
N ASP A 231 6.30 -14.30 -8.30
CA ASP A 231 5.87 -13.41 -7.23
C ASP A 231 5.64 -11.99 -7.74
N LEU A 232 6.47 -11.51 -8.69
CA LEU A 232 6.26 -10.22 -9.35
C LEU A 232 4.97 -10.20 -10.16
N ALA A 233 4.68 -11.24 -10.93
CA ALA A 233 3.43 -11.37 -11.69
C ALA A 233 2.17 -11.33 -10.81
N LEU A 234 2.23 -11.87 -9.59
CA LEU A 234 1.15 -11.75 -8.61
C LEU A 234 0.94 -10.29 -8.16
N VAL A 235 2.03 -9.56 -7.94
CA VAL A 235 1.97 -8.15 -7.54
C VAL A 235 1.45 -7.28 -8.68
N GLU A 236 1.94 -7.50 -9.91
CA GLU A 236 1.48 -6.80 -11.13
C GLU A 236 -0.03 -6.94 -11.33
N GLY A 237 -0.56 -8.15 -11.14
CA GLY A 237 -2.00 -8.43 -11.27
C GLY A 237 -2.88 -7.67 -10.28
N VAL A 238 -2.34 -7.29 -9.12
CA VAL A 238 -3.09 -6.53 -8.10
C VAL A 238 -2.88 -5.02 -8.25
N ALA A 239 -1.65 -4.61 -8.56
CA ALA A 239 -1.25 -3.20 -8.54
C ALA A 239 -1.43 -2.49 -9.88
N GLY A 240 -1.61 -3.22 -10.99
CA GLY A 240 -1.77 -2.63 -12.32
C GLY A 240 -0.53 -1.91 -12.85
N VAL A 241 0.66 -2.31 -12.38
CA VAL A 241 1.96 -1.75 -12.79
C VAL A 241 2.89 -2.86 -13.22
N THR A 242 3.90 -2.55 -14.02
CA THR A 242 4.89 -3.52 -14.49
C THR A 242 6.10 -3.55 -13.55
N LEU A 243 6.58 -4.75 -13.25
CA LEU A 243 7.72 -4.99 -12.37
C LEU A 243 8.80 -5.80 -13.11
N ALA A 244 10.02 -5.32 -13.14
CA ALA A 244 11.15 -6.01 -13.75
C ALA A 244 12.34 -6.03 -12.79
N PHE A 245 13.11 -7.12 -12.80
CA PHE A 245 14.41 -7.11 -12.12
C PHE A 245 15.39 -6.21 -12.87
N THR A 246 16.28 -5.55 -12.14
CA THR A 246 17.45 -4.88 -12.74
C THR A 246 18.36 -5.91 -13.41
N GLU A 247 19.24 -5.47 -14.31
CA GLU A 247 20.19 -6.36 -15.00
C GLU A 247 21.09 -7.11 -14.01
N GLU A 248 21.46 -6.46 -12.92
CA GLU A 248 22.26 -7.05 -11.81
C GLU A 248 21.43 -7.97 -10.92
N GLY A 249 20.09 -7.91 -10.97
CA GLY A 249 19.20 -8.71 -10.14
C GLY A 249 19.16 -8.30 -8.66
N ASP A 250 19.72 -7.14 -8.32
CA ASP A 250 19.83 -6.59 -6.96
C ASP A 250 18.65 -5.69 -6.57
N ALA A 251 17.80 -5.35 -7.54
CA ALA A 251 16.63 -4.51 -7.32
C ALA A 251 15.47 -4.87 -8.25
N ILE A 252 14.28 -4.33 -7.96
CA ILE A 252 13.09 -4.39 -8.79
C ILE A 252 12.78 -2.98 -9.28
N HIS A 253 12.68 -2.83 -10.60
CA HIS A 253 12.23 -1.62 -11.25
C HIS A 253 10.70 -1.63 -11.39
N LEU A 254 10.05 -0.52 -10.99
CA LEU A 254 8.60 -0.32 -11.10
C LEU A 254 8.32 0.62 -12.26
N GLU A 255 7.56 0.14 -13.24
CA GLU A 255 7.08 0.91 -14.38
C GLU A 255 5.55 1.06 -14.33
N GLY A 256 5.08 2.27 -14.51
CA GLY A 256 3.66 2.58 -14.52
C GLY A 256 3.41 4.06 -14.25
N LEU A 257 2.37 4.59 -14.87
CA LEU A 257 1.96 6.00 -14.70
C LEU A 257 1.16 6.20 -13.41
N ASP A 258 0.47 5.16 -12.91
CA ASP A 258 -0.30 5.23 -11.68
C ASP A 258 0.60 5.20 -10.44
N GLY A 259 0.69 6.33 -9.75
CA GLY A 259 1.47 6.47 -8.53
C GLY A 259 0.90 5.65 -7.36
N VAL A 260 -0.43 5.49 -7.29
CA VAL A 260 -1.10 4.68 -6.26
C VAL A 260 -0.80 3.20 -6.48
N GLY A 261 -0.93 2.72 -7.73
CA GLY A 261 -0.56 1.35 -8.09
C GLY A 261 0.91 1.05 -7.78
N ARG A 262 1.84 1.98 -8.08
CA ARG A 262 3.26 1.83 -7.70
C ARG A 262 3.47 1.68 -6.20
N GLU A 263 2.77 2.47 -5.38
CA GLU A 263 2.87 2.36 -3.93
C GLU A 263 2.28 1.05 -3.40
N VAL A 264 1.15 0.59 -3.95
CA VAL A 264 0.58 -0.73 -3.65
C VAL A 264 1.59 -1.82 -4.00
N ALA A 265 2.19 -1.77 -5.20
CA ALA A 265 3.21 -2.74 -5.63
C ALA A 265 4.41 -2.75 -4.67
N ARG A 266 4.95 -1.58 -4.33
CA ARG A 266 6.08 -1.43 -3.42
C ARG A 266 5.80 -2.06 -2.05
N ARG A 267 4.60 -1.83 -1.50
CA ARG A 267 4.18 -2.41 -0.21
C ARG A 267 3.96 -3.91 -0.29
N CYS A 268 3.38 -4.40 -1.40
CA CYS A 268 3.19 -5.83 -1.64
C CYS A 268 4.54 -6.56 -1.75
N VAL A 269 5.51 -6.02 -2.51
CA VAL A 269 6.89 -6.53 -2.55
C VAL A 269 7.50 -6.54 -1.15
N GLY A 270 7.35 -5.45 -0.39
CA GLY A 270 7.81 -5.40 1.00
C GLY A 270 7.16 -6.44 1.92
N ARG A 271 5.90 -6.84 1.67
CA ARG A 271 5.24 -7.94 2.40
C ARG A 271 5.82 -9.31 2.01
N LEU A 272 6.07 -9.53 0.72
CA LEU A 272 6.70 -10.76 0.20
C LEU A 272 8.13 -10.93 0.75
N LEU A 273 8.92 -9.87 0.79
CA LEU A 273 10.28 -9.88 1.36
C LEU A 273 10.28 -10.27 2.85
N ARG A 274 9.29 -9.79 3.61
CA ARG A 274 9.14 -10.13 5.03
C ARG A 274 8.55 -11.53 5.27
N ARG A 275 7.79 -12.06 4.32
CA ARG A 275 7.13 -13.37 4.42
C ARG A 275 7.33 -14.15 3.10
N PRO A 276 8.51 -14.71 2.87
CA PRO A 276 8.78 -15.52 1.69
C PRO A 276 7.81 -16.70 1.60
N GLY A 277 7.28 -16.94 0.40
CA GLY A 277 6.33 -18.03 0.16
C GLY A 277 4.85 -17.67 0.39
N LEU A 278 4.53 -16.41 0.62
CA LEU A 278 3.14 -15.92 0.65
C LEU A 278 2.52 -16.04 -0.74
N LYS A 279 1.55 -16.95 -0.94
CA LYS A 279 0.95 -17.26 -2.26
C LYS A 279 -0.56 -17.46 -2.14
N GLY A 280 -1.23 -17.50 -3.29
CA GLY A 280 -2.65 -17.81 -3.39
C GLY A 280 -3.52 -16.88 -2.55
N GLU A 281 -4.48 -17.44 -1.80
CA GLU A 281 -5.43 -16.69 -1.00
C GLU A 281 -4.77 -15.81 0.09
N ALA A 282 -3.70 -16.32 0.70
CA ALA A 282 -2.95 -15.56 1.72
C ALA A 282 -2.27 -14.32 1.15
N PHE A 283 -1.74 -14.39 -0.09
CA PHE A 283 -1.23 -13.21 -0.79
C PHE A 283 -2.37 -12.26 -1.17
N ALA A 284 -3.46 -12.76 -1.73
CA ALA A 284 -4.62 -11.94 -2.10
C ALA A 284 -5.17 -11.15 -0.91
N LYS A 285 -5.27 -11.77 0.27
CA LYS A 285 -5.66 -11.10 1.51
C LYS A 285 -4.67 -10.01 1.91
N ALA A 286 -3.37 -10.31 1.90
CA ALA A 286 -2.33 -9.34 2.26
C ALA A 286 -2.29 -8.15 1.27
N ALA A 287 -2.53 -8.39 -0.02
CA ALA A 287 -2.61 -7.34 -1.03
C ALA A 287 -3.86 -6.46 -0.86
N ALA A 288 -5.01 -7.04 -0.53
CA ALA A 288 -6.23 -6.30 -0.20
C ALA A 288 -6.06 -5.43 1.06
N GLU A 289 -5.36 -5.92 2.08
CA GLU A 289 -5.00 -5.14 3.26
C GLU A 289 -4.12 -3.93 2.87
N VAL A 290 -3.10 -4.14 2.02
CA VAL A 290 -2.23 -3.06 1.52
C VAL A 290 -3.03 -2.03 0.73
N ALA A 291 -3.89 -2.46 -0.19
CA ALA A 291 -4.73 -1.54 -0.96
C ALA A 291 -5.64 -0.69 -0.03
N SER A 292 -6.24 -1.32 0.98
CA SER A 292 -7.07 -0.64 1.98
C SER A 292 -6.27 0.33 2.86
N GLU A 293 -5.01 0.02 3.19
CA GLU A 293 -4.11 0.92 3.90
C GLU A 293 -3.82 2.18 3.06
N VAL A 294 -3.47 2.00 1.79
CA VAL A 294 -3.18 3.10 0.87
C VAL A 294 -4.42 3.98 0.65
N GLU A 295 -5.60 3.37 0.48
CA GLU A 295 -6.86 4.12 0.30
C GLU A 295 -7.21 4.98 1.52
N ARG A 296 -6.97 4.48 2.72
CA ARG A 296 -7.14 5.27 3.96
C ARG A 296 -6.16 6.44 4.02
N GLU A 297 -4.90 6.22 3.65
CA GLU A 297 -3.90 7.28 3.60
C GLU A 297 -4.26 8.35 2.55
N ILE A 298 -4.80 7.96 1.39
CA ILE A 298 -5.31 8.91 0.39
C ILE A 298 -6.34 9.83 1.01
N LEU A 299 -7.34 9.29 1.72
CA LEU A 299 -8.38 10.09 2.35
C LEU A 299 -7.81 11.01 3.44
N ASP A 300 -6.87 10.51 4.25
CA ASP A 300 -6.22 11.30 5.29
C ASP A 300 -5.40 12.45 4.72
N PHE A 301 -4.58 12.22 3.69
CA PHE A 301 -3.81 13.27 3.02
C PHE A 301 -4.73 14.28 2.32
N GLY A 302 -5.81 13.82 1.69
CA GLY A 302 -6.81 14.70 1.12
C GLY A 302 -7.37 15.66 2.16
N GLN A 303 -7.89 15.14 3.27
CA GLN A 303 -8.45 15.96 4.37
C GLN A 303 -7.40 16.88 5.00
N ARG A 304 -6.16 16.39 5.15
CA ARG A 304 -5.06 17.16 5.71
C ARG A 304 -4.71 18.37 4.84
N GLY A 305 -4.71 18.25 3.50
CA GLY A 305 -4.48 19.39 2.60
C GLY A 305 -5.47 20.55 2.82
N PHE A 306 -6.77 20.23 2.89
CA PHE A 306 -7.80 21.24 3.20
C PHE A 306 -7.63 21.82 4.61
N THR A 307 -7.29 21.02 5.60
CA THR A 307 -7.12 21.46 6.99
C THR A 307 -5.94 22.41 7.15
N LEU A 308 -4.77 22.10 6.55
CA LEU A 308 -3.57 22.92 6.62
C LEU A 308 -3.81 24.31 6.04
N LEU A 309 -4.53 24.40 4.94
CA LEU A 309 -4.86 25.67 4.27
C LEU A 309 -6.09 26.39 4.88
N LYS A 310 -6.69 25.82 5.93
CA LYS A 310 -7.89 26.34 6.61
C LYS A 310 -9.07 26.50 5.66
N LEU A 311 -9.27 25.53 4.77
CA LEU A 311 -10.33 25.48 3.78
C LEU A 311 -11.51 24.64 4.27
N ASN A 312 -12.71 24.99 3.82
CA ASN A 312 -13.89 24.15 4.00
C ASN A 312 -13.73 22.86 3.18
N ARG A 313 -14.40 21.78 3.63
CA ARG A 313 -14.43 20.51 2.91
C ARG A 313 -14.98 20.71 1.49
N SER A 314 -14.48 19.89 0.57
CA SER A 314 -14.92 19.78 -0.80
C SER A 314 -15.71 18.49 -1.01
N HIS A 315 -16.14 18.24 -2.25
CA HIS A 315 -16.72 16.96 -2.64
C HIS A 315 -15.77 15.81 -2.27
N PRO A 316 -16.27 14.66 -1.74
CA PRO A 316 -15.40 13.55 -1.32
C PRO A 316 -14.42 13.08 -2.40
N GLU A 317 -14.84 13.11 -3.66
CA GLU A 317 -14.01 12.74 -4.80
C GLU A 317 -12.85 13.72 -5.03
N ILE A 318 -13.08 15.02 -4.86
CA ILE A 318 -12.00 16.02 -4.89
C ILE A 318 -11.00 15.79 -3.75
N VAL A 319 -11.51 15.48 -2.56
CA VAL A 319 -10.65 15.15 -1.40
C VAL A 319 -9.79 13.92 -1.70
N ASN A 320 -10.37 12.89 -2.34
CA ASN A 320 -9.65 11.70 -2.77
C ASN A 320 -8.56 12.06 -3.80
N LEU A 321 -8.90 12.84 -4.84
CA LEU A 321 -7.92 13.27 -5.85
C LEU A 321 -6.76 14.06 -5.26
N VAL A 322 -7.02 15.00 -4.33
CA VAL A 322 -5.96 15.72 -3.60
C VAL A 322 -5.07 14.74 -2.82
N GLY A 323 -5.65 13.72 -2.18
CA GLY A 323 -4.90 12.71 -1.46
C GLY A 323 -4.04 11.83 -2.36
N ARG A 324 -4.53 11.46 -3.55
CA ARG A 324 -3.77 10.68 -4.57
C ARG A 324 -2.50 11.41 -5.03
N LEU A 325 -2.46 12.75 -4.99
CA LEU A 325 -1.27 13.53 -5.30
C LEU A 325 -0.07 13.20 -4.38
N ARG A 326 -0.31 12.66 -3.17
CA ARG A 326 0.75 12.18 -2.26
C ARG A 326 1.62 11.10 -2.89
N PHE A 327 1.04 10.30 -3.75
CA PHE A 327 1.71 9.19 -4.44
C PHE A 327 2.18 9.56 -5.85
N ARG A 328 2.13 10.86 -6.19
CA ARG A 328 2.59 11.37 -7.49
C ARG A 328 3.79 12.29 -7.30
N THR A 329 4.88 11.99 -8.00
CA THR A 329 6.08 12.83 -8.05
C THR A 329 6.26 13.35 -9.47
N SER A 330 6.50 14.64 -9.61
CA SER A 330 6.82 15.31 -10.89
C SER A 330 7.99 16.24 -10.67
N TYR A 331 9.00 16.20 -11.55
CA TYR A 331 10.21 17.02 -11.45
C TYR A 331 10.94 16.99 -10.09
N SER A 332 10.90 15.90 -9.38
CA SER A 332 11.46 15.71 -8.03
C SER A 332 10.65 16.35 -6.88
N GLN A 333 9.44 16.85 -7.14
CA GLN A 333 8.52 17.31 -6.11
C GLN A 333 7.38 16.31 -5.92
N ASN A 334 7.04 16.05 -4.66
CA ASN A 334 5.79 15.40 -4.32
C ASN A 334 4.63 16.34 -4.65
N GLN A 335 3.65 15.88 -5.41
CA GLN A 335 2.61 16.76 -5.93
C GLN A 335 1.63 17.22 -4.85
N TRP A 336 1.42 16.46 -3.81
CA TRP A 336 0.61 16.87 -2.67
C TRP A 336 1.29 18.00 -1.90
N GLU A 337 2.60 17.86 -1.61
CA GLU A 337 3.38 18.88 -0.91
C GLU A 337 3.47 20.17 -1.72
N HIS A 338 3.73 20.04 -3.03
CA HIS A 338 3.72 21.15 -3.97
C HIS A 338 2.38 21.90 -3.99
N SER A 339 1.25 21.18 -4.05
CA SER A 339 -0.07 21.79 -4.07
C SER A 339 -0.41 22.52 -2.76
N VAL A 340 0.01 21.98 -1.62
CA VAL A 340 -0.14 22.65 -0.32
C VAL A 340 0.74 23.90 -0.26
N GLU A 341 1.98 23.82 -0.70
CA GLU A 341 2.91 24.94 -0.76
C GLU A 341 2.37 26.05 -1.68
N ALA A 342 1.96 25.70 -2.91
CA ALA A 342 1.32 26.64 -3.83
C ALA A 342 0.09 27.31 -3.21
N GLY A 343 -0.69 26.54 -2.43
CA GLY A 343 -1.81 27.05 -1.66
C GLY A 343 -1.43 28.12 -0.64
N PHE A 344 -0.34 27.93 0.10
CA PHE A 344 0.18 28.95 1.03
C PHE A 344 0.69 30.18 0.30
N LEU A 345 1.50 30.01 -0.75
CA LEU A 345 2.04 31.09 -1.57
C LEU A 345 0.92 31.93 -2.22
N CYS A 346 -0.03 31.26 -2.85
CA CYS A 346 -1.17 31.91 -3.49
C CYS A 346 -2.02 32.68 -2.48
N GLY A 347 -2.24 32.11 -1.30
CA GLY A 347 -2.96 32.79 -0.22
C GLY A 347 -2.23 34.01 0.30
N MET A 348 -0.90 34.02 0.37
CA MET A 348 -0.10 35.18 0.74
C MET A 348 -0.17 36.27 -0.34
N LEU A 349 -0.03 35.90 -1.61
CA LEU A 349 -0.19 36.84 -2.75
C LEU A 349 -1.58 37.48 -2.75
N ALA A 350 -2.62 36.70 -2.53
CA ALA A 350 -4.00 37.20 -2.46
C ALA A 350 -4.19 38.15 -1.30
N ALA A 351 -3.61 37.87 -0.13
CA ALA A 351 -3.69 38.78 1.02
C ALA A 351 -3.02 40.14 0.74
N GLU A 352 -1.87 40.13 0.11
CA GLU A 352 -1.16 41.39 -0.28
C GLU A 352 -1.94 42.22 -1.30
N LEU A 353 -2.74 41.57 -2.16
CA LEU A 353 -3.57 42.22 -3.16
C LEU A 353 -5.00 42.54 -2.67
N GLY A 354 -5.31 42.26 -1.39
CA GLY A 354 -6.64 42.48 -0.82
C GLY A 354 -7.74 41.56 -1.39
N MET A 355 -7.33 40.38 -1.94
CA MET A 355 -8.23 39.40 -2.53
C MET A 355 -8.64 38.33 -1.50
N ASP A 356 -9.70 37.55 -1.83
CA ASP A 356 -10.12 36.44 -0.95
C ASP A 356 -9.06 35.33 -0.88
N VAL A 357 -8.44 35.22 0.28
CA VAL A 357 -7.39 34.24 0.61
C VAL A 357 -7.89 32.82 0.50
N LYS A 358 -9.17 32.56 0.83
CA LYS A 358 -9.71 31.20 0.80
C LYS A 358 -9.91 30.71 -0.63
N ILE A 359 -10.41 31.59 -1.51
CA ILE A 359 -10.55 31.27 -2.94
C ILE A 359 -9.17 30.98 -3.53
N ALA A 360 -8.18 31.84 -3.27
CA ALA A 360 -6.82 31.71 -3.76
C ALA A 360 -6.16 30.39 -3.31
N ARG A 361 -6.22 30.09 -2.00
CA ARG A 361 -5.70 28.85 -1.44
C ARG A 361 -6.38 27.62 -2.02
N ARG A 362 -7.71 27.68 -2.20
CA ARG A 362 -8.48 26.58 -2.74
C ARG A 362 -8.11 26.31 -4.19
N ALA A 363 -8.06 27.34 -5.02
CA ALA A 363 -7.68 27.21 -6.41
C ALA A 363 -6.26 26.64 -6.56
N ALA A 364 -5.31 27.12 -5.76
CA ALA A 364 -3.93 26.63 -5.80
C ALA A 364 -3.79 25.20 -5.23
N LEU A 365 -4.55 24.83 -4.19
CA LEU A 365 -4.55 23.44 -3.71
C LEU A 365 -5.02 22.47 -4.80
N LEU A 366 -5.96 22.89 -5.62
CA LEU A 366 -6.62 22.06 -6.62
C LEU A 366 -6.01 22.16 -8.02
N HIS A 367 -5.04 23.05 -8.27
CA HIS A 367 -4.54 23.34 -9.63
C HIS A 367 -4.03 22.08 -10.35
N ASP A 368 -3.44 21.16 -9.61
CA ASP A 368 -2.81 19.96 -10.12
C ASP A 368 -3.61 18.67 -9.92
N ILE A 369 -4.89 18.74 -9.51
CA ILE A 369 -5.70 17.52 -9.24
C ILE A 369 -5.85 16.62 -10.47
N GLY A 370 -5.78 17.17 -11.68
CA GLY A 370 -5.82 16.40 -12.92
C GLY A 370 -4.63 15.43 -13.05
N LYS A 371 -3.48 15.70 -12.42
CA LYS A 371 -2.34 14.78 -12.42
C LYS A 371 -2.66 13.44 -11.73
N ALA A 372 -3.67 13.41 -10.86
CA ALA A 372 -4.16 12.18 -10.27
C ALA A 372 -4.94 11.29 -11.27
N LEU A 373 -5.36 11.85 -12.42
CA LEU A 373 -6.20 11.22 -13.43
C LEU A 373 -5.49 11.00 -14.78
N THR A 374 -4.34 11.64 -15.04
CA THR A 374 -3.64 11.59 -16.34
C THR A 374 -3.07 10.24 -16.72
N HIS A 375 -3.13 9.23 -15.85
CA HIS A 375 -2.82 7.84 -16.20
C HIS A 375 -4.05 7.10 -16.77
N GLU A 376 -5.26 7.64 -16.56
CA GLU A 376 -6.52 7.07 -17.04
C GLU A 376 -7.09 7.86 -18.23
N LEU A 377 -6.73 9.15 -18.35
CA LEU A 377 -7.30 10.08 -19.32
C LEU A 377 -6.20 10.79 -20.12
N ASP A 378 -6.33 10.80 -21.44
CA ASP A 378 -5.45 11.56 -22.33
C ASP A 378 -5.81 13.04 -22.30
N GLY A 379 -4.81 13.90 -22.20
CA GLY A 379 -4.99 15.35 -22.27
C GLY A 379 -4.19 16.15 -21.25
N SER A 380 -4.40 17.46 -21.25
CA SER A 380 -3.80 18.35 -20.27
C SER A 380 -4.40 18.12 -18.89
N HIS A 381 -3.55 17.94 -17.87
CA HIS A 381 -3.98 17.79 -16.49
C HIS A 381 -4.75 19.05 -15.98
N ALA A 382 -4.42 20.23 -16.51
CA ALA A 382 -5.10 21.47 -16.15
C ALA A 382 -6.56 21.45 -16.62
N VAL A 383 -6.81 21.07 -17.88
CA VAL A 383 -8.16 20.96 -18.45
C VAL A 383 -8.95 19.85 -17.75
N ILE A 384 -8.34 18.65 -17.63
CA ILE A 384 -8.97 17.53 -16.94
C ILE A 384 -9.34 17.90 -15.49
N GLY A 385 -8.42 18.54 -14.77
CA GLY A 385 -8.64 18.98 -13.40
C GLY A 385 -9.77 20.01 -13.29
N ALA A 386 -9.82 20.98 -14.20
CA ALA A 386 -10.87 21.99 -14.25
C ALA A 386 -12.25 21.39 -14.52
N ASP A 387 -12.34 20.46 -15.47
CA ASP A 387 -13.60 19.78 -15.81
C ASP A 387 -14.13 18.95 -14.63
N TYR A 388 -13.23 18.24 -13.94
CA TYR A 388 -13.60 17.51 -12.73
C TYR A 388 -14.05 18.45 -11.60
N ALA A 389 -13.34 19.55 -11.39
CA ALA A 389 -13.69 20.55 -10.40
C ALA A 389 -15.09 21.15 -10.67
N ARG A 390 -15.39 21.51 -11.92
CA ARG A 390 -16.72 21.99 -12.34
C ARG A 390 -17.82 20.97 -12.06
N ARG A 391 -17.62 19.73 -12.51
CA ARG A 391 -18.60 18.65 -12.32
C ARG A 391 -18.87 18.33 -10.85
N LEU A 392 -17.90 18.51 -10.01
CA LEU A 392 -17.97 18.21 -8.57
C LEU A 392 -18.35 19.45 -7.73
N GLY A 393 -18.78 20.54 -8.36
CA GLY A 393 -19.40 21.67 -7.69
C GLY A 393 -18.44 22.75 -7.18
N GLU A 394 -17.20 22.78 -7.64
CA GLU A 394 -16.31 23.93 -7.40
C GLU A 394 -16.78 25.16 -8.18
N SER A 395 -16.50 26.35 -7.63
CA SER A 395 -16.89 27.59 -8.31
C SER A 395 -16.14 27.77 -9.63
N GLU A 396 -16.75 28.43 -10.60
CA GLU A 396 -16.11 28.69 -11.90
C GLU A 396 -14.78 29.43 -11.75
N VAL A 397 -14.66 30.33 -10.77
CA VAL A 397 -13.41 31.03 -10.47
C VAL A 397 -12.30 30.09 -10.10
N VAL A 398 -12.59 29.07 -9.27
CA VAL A 398 -11.64 28.03 -8.88
C VAL A 398 -11.34 27.11 -10.07
N ALA A 399 -12.36 26.64 -10.77
CA ALA A 399 -12.20 25.75 -11.92
C ALA A 399 -11.41 26.41 -13.06
N ASN A 400 -11.71 27.67 -13.39
CA ASN A 400 -10.92 28.41 -14.38
C ASN A 400 -9.46 28.60 -13.93
N ALA A 401 -9.21 28.88 -12.65
CA ALA A 401 -7.85 29.00 -12.16
C ALA A 401 -7.07 27.67 -12.28
N ILE A 402 -7.75 26.51 -12.15
CA ILE A 402 -7.18 25.20 -12.42
C ILE A 402 -6.87 25.04 -13.91
N GLY A 403 -7.83 25.32 -14.81
CA GLY A 403 -7.66 25.12 -16.24
C GLY A 403 -6.68 26.10 -16.90
N ALA A 404 -6.54 27.31 -16.35
CA ALA A 404 -5.76 28.39 -16.95
C ALA A 404 -4.29 28.46 -16.47
N HIS A 405 -3.88 27.75 -15.41
CA HIS A 405 -2.55 27.95 -14.80
C HIS A 405 -1.38 27.63 -15.75
N HIS A 406 -1.60 26.82 -16.79
CA HIS A 406 -0.65 26.57 -17.89
C HIS A 406 -1.07 27.21 -19.22
N THR A 407 -2.04 28.11 -19.19
CA THR A 407 -2.58 28.76 -20.38
C THR A 407 -3.40 27.86 -21.30
N ASP A 408 -3.82 26.71 -20.82
CA ASP A 408 -4.68 25.79 -21.59
C ASP A 408 -6.14 26.31 -21.70
N GLU A 409 -6.56 27.11 -20.72
CA GLU A 409 -7.78 27.93 -20.78
C GLU A 409 -7.42 29.43 -20.69
N PRO A 410 -8.25 30.33 -21.21
CA PRO A 410 -8.08 31.77 -21.00
C PRO A 410 -8.17 32.11 -19.51
N PHE A 411 -7.34 33.05 -19.05
CA PHE A 411 -7.43 33.59 -17.69
C PHE A 411 -8.74 34.33 -17.49
N GLY A 412 -9.69 33.78 -16.78
CA GLY A 412 -11.00 34.39 -16.49
C GLY A 412 -11.04 35.21 -15.21
N SER A 413 -9.99 35.19 -14.40
CA SER A 413 -9.93 35.93 -13.14
C SER A 413 -8.49 36.21 -12.71
N ALA A 414 -8.30 37.19 -11.83
CA ALA A 414 -6.99 37.43 -11.20
C ALA A 414 -6.48 36.23 -10.40
N TYR A 415 -7.35 35.38 -9.85
CA TYR A 415 -6.96 34.17 -9.14
C TYR A 415 -6.21 33.19 -10.03
N ALA A 416 -6.57 33.06 -11.30
CA ALA A 416 -5.86 32.19 -12.25
C ALA A 416 -4.40 32.66 -12.45
N HIS A 417 -4.15 33.97 -12.53
CA HIS A 417 -2.79 34.53 -12.57
C HIS A 417 -2.01 34.25 -11.27
N LEU A 418 -2.69 34.39 -10.11
CA LEU A 418 -2.07 34.11 -8.82
C LEU A 418 -1.68 32.64 -8.67
N VAL A 419 -2.52 31.73 -9.13
CA VAL A 419 -2.23 30.28 -9.13
C VAL A 419 -1.03 29.98 -10.01
N ALA A 420 -0.99 30.49 -11.24
CA ALA A 420 0.15 30.32 -12.15
C ALA A 420 1.46 30.89 -11.55
N ALA A 421 1.39 32.03 -10.87
CA ALA A 421 2.53 32.62 -10.18
C ALA A 421 2.99 31.75 -8.99
N ALA A 422 2.07 31.27 -8.16
CA ALA A 422 2.37 30.45 -7.00
C ALA A 422 2.96 29.08 -7.40
N ASP A 423 2.42 28.45 -8.45
CA ASP A 423 2.97 27.24 -9.05
C ASP A 423 4.41 27.45 -9.52
N ALA A 424 4.66 28.51 -10.30
CA ALA A 424 5.99 28.86 -10.78
C ALA A 424 6.97 29.15 -9.63
N MET A 425 6.53 29.80 -8.55
CA MET A 425 7.34 30.05 -7.36
C MET A 425 7.71 28.75 -6.64
N SER A 426 6.76 27.86 -6.40
CA SER A 426 7.00 26.56 -5.80
C SER A 426 7.88 25.68 -6.68
N GLY A 427 7.62 25.63 -7.99
CA GLY A 427 8.42 24.87 -8.96
C GLY A 427 9.80 25.46 -9.25
N GLY A 428 10.04 26.74 -8.92
CA GLY A 428 11.32 27.43 -9.12
C GLY A 428 12.31 27.31 -7.97
N ARG A 429 11.92 26.76 -6.83
CA ARG A 429 12.79 26.64 -5.65
C ARG A 429 13.96 25.68 -5.87
N PRO A 430 15.10 25.91 -5.20
CA PRO A 430 16.23 24.95 -5.22
C PRO A 430 15.75 23.56 -4.77
N GLY A 431 16.07 22.55 -5.57
CA GLY A 431 15.72 21.15 -5.28
C GLY A 431 14.36 20.71 -5.83
N SER A 432 13.49 21.62 -6.29
CA SER A 432 12.18 21.29 -6.87
C SER A 432 12.27 20.64 -8.27
N ARG A 433 13.32 20.94 -9.02
CA ARG A 433 13.61 20.37 -10.35
C ARG A 433 14.98 19.71 -10.33
N ARG A 434 15.13 18.57 -11.04
CA ARG A 434 16.46 18.03 -11.34
C ARG A 434 17.23 19.10 -12.12
N GLN A 435 18.21 19.72 -11.47
CA GLN A 435 19.13 20.62 -12.13
C GLN A 435 20.37 19.82 -12.49
N THR A 436 20.76 19.80 -13.76
CA THR A 436 22.15 19.52 -14.12
C THR A 436 23.00 20.61 -13.48
N GLU A 437 24.24 20.29 -13.05
CA GLU A 437 25.14 21.26 -12.41
C GLU A 437 25.27 22.55 -13.25
N ASP A 438 25.29 22.43 -14.58
CA ASP A 438 25.35 23.56 -15.50
C ASP A 438 24.14 24.50 -15.38
N ASN A 439 22.92 23.95 -15.23
CA ASN A 439 21.71 24.75 -15.06
C ASN A 439 21.64 25.40 -13.67
N HIS A 440 22.22 24.79 -12.65
CA HIS A 440 22.29 25.37 -11.31
C HIS A 440 23.26 26.56 -11.30
N MET A 441 24.45 26.40 -11.88
CA MET A 441 25.46 27.46 -12.01
C MET A 441 24.95 28.63 -12.88
N ALA A 442 24.26 28.36 -13.97
CA ALA A 442 23.67 29.40 -14.79
C ALA A 442 22.60 30.24 -14.04
N LYS A 443 21.76 29.58 -13.22
CA LYS A 443 20.75 30.28 -12.39
C LYS A 443 21.39 31.06 -11.23
N LEU A 444 22.41 30.51 -10.60
CA LEU A 444 23.19 31.23 -9.60
C LEU A 444 23.87 32.46 -10.21
N ALA A 445 24.44 32.34 -11.40
CA ALA A 445 25.05 33.47 -12.12
C ALA A 445 24.02 34.56 -12.43
N VAL A 446 22.80 34.17 -12.91
CA VAL A 446 21.71 35.11 -13.17
C VAL A 446 21.20 35.74 -11.87
N SER A 447 21.03 35.01 -10.79
CA SER A 447 20.63 35.55 -9.48
C SER A 447 21.72 36.49 -8.93
N TYR A 448 23.00 36.12 -9.05
CA TYR A 448 24.10 36.91 -8.57
C TYR A 448 24.21 38.25 -9.35
N THR A 449 24.09 38.22 -10.67
CA THR A 449 24.13 39.41 -11.51
C THR A 449 22.92 40.34 -11.29
N HIS A 450 21.74 39.79 -10.97
CA HIS A 450 20.55 40.61 -10.72
C HIS A 450 20.43 41.14 -9.29
N LEU A 451 21.06 40.44 -8.29
CA LEU A 451 21.02 40.87 -6.90
C LEU A 451 22.22 41.73 -6.49
N THR A 452 23.37 41.62 -7.21
CA THR A 452 24.62 42.28 -6.85
C THR A 452 25.07 43.40 -7.79
N LEU A 453 24.32 43.65 -8.88
CA LEU A 453 24.59 44.86 -9.66
C LEU A 453 24.27 46.08 -8.78
N PRO A 454 25.30 46.90 -8.41
CA PRO A 454 25.05 48.18 -7.81
C PRO A 454 24.19 48.96 -8.82
N THR A 455 23.11 49.53 -8.34
CA THR A 455 22.44 50.59 -9.07
C THR A 455 23.45 51.72 -9.22
N ASN A 456 24.20 51.72 -10.32
CA ASN A 456 24.94 52.90 -10.72
C ASN A 456 23.89 54.00 -10.94
N ARG A 457 23.65 54.76 -9.87
CA ARG A 457 23.26 56.14 -9.97
C ARG A 457 24.57 56.90 -10.23
N GLU A 458 24.87 57.16 -11.46
CA GLU A 458 25.70 58.25 -11.84
C GLU A 458 25.05 58.99 -13.00
N VAL A 459 24.70 60.26 -12.63
CA VAL A 459 24.41 61.48 -13.39
C VAL A 459 23.09 61.51 -14.14
#